data_9d80e8b5646cf810db71d499319ec764
#
_entry.id   9d80e8b5646cf810db71d499319ec764
#
_cell.length_a   1.000
_cell.length_b   1.000
_cell.length_c   1.000
_cell.angle_alpha   90.00
_cell.angle_beta   90.00
_cell.angle_gamma   90.00
#
_symmetry.space_group_name_H-M   'P 1'
#
loop_
_entity.id
_entity.type
_entity.pdbx_description
1 polymer ?
#
loop_
_entity_poly.entity_id
_entity_poly.type
_entity_poly.pdbx_seq_one_letter_code
_entity_poly.pdbx_strand_id
1 'polypeptide(L)'
;CIRDRENAIDAGAQHVDVLVVDAGKTSIQVIDDGKGMSETDARLSFERHATSKIREAADLFALHTMGFRGEALASIAAVAQVELRTRMEGEELGTMLTISGSKVEGQEAVSCPKGSSFCVKNLFFNVPARRKFLKSNQTELSNILTEFERIVLVNPEVSFTLHHNGAELFNLPALQLRQRIMGVFGKKINQELLSLDVDTTMVRVSGFVGKPETARKKGARQYFFVNGRYMRHPYFHKAIMDAYEQLVPVGEQVSYFIYFEVNPANIDVNIHPTKTEIKFENEQAIWQILAA
;
A
#
# COMPACT_ATOMS: atom_id res chain seq x y z
N CYS A 1 -3.66 -6.62 -5.89
CA CYS A 1 -3.68 -6.81 -4.43
C CYS A 1 -3.19 -5.64 -3.58
N ILE A 2 -2.38 -4.71 -4.11
CA ILE A 2 -2.04 -3.47 -3.38
C ILE A 2 -3.30 -2.65 -3.17
N ARG A 3 -4.11 -2.51 -4.20
CA ARG A 3 -5.32 -1.68 -4.22
C ARG A 3 -6.45 -2.23 -3.35
N ASP A 4 -6.51 -3.53 -3.11
CA ASP A 4 -7.52 -4.12 -2.23
C ASP A 4 -7.26 -3.73 -0.77
N ARG A 5 -5.99 -3.64 -0.37
CA ARG A 5 -5.57 -3.16 0.95
C ARG A 5 -5.78 -1.66 1.11
N GLU A 6 -5.50 -0.87 0.05
CA GLU A 6 -5.83 0.55 0.03
C GLU A 6 -7.35 0.76 0.18
N ASN A 7 -8.17 -0.09 -0.43
CA ASN A 7 -9.61 -0.05 -0.29
C ASN A 7 -10.08 -0.40 1.13
N ALA A 8 -9.44 -1.37 1.80
CA ALA A 8 -9.74 -1.71 3.19
C ALA A 8 -9.53 -0.51 4.14
N ILE A 9 -8.39 0.19 3.98
CA ILE A 9 -8.09 1.38 4.78
C ILE A 9 -9.08 2.51 4.47
N ASP A 10 -9.37 2.75 3.20
CA ASP A 10 -10.39 3.73 2.77
C ASP A 10 -11.81 3.38 3.28
N ALA A 11 -12.06 2.09 3.60
CA ALA A 11 -13.30 1.62 4.24
C ALA A 11 -13.30 1.78 5.76
N GLY A 12 -12.24 2.34 6.34
CA GLY A 12 -12.11 2.57 7.77
C GLY A 12 -11.79 1.31 8.58
N ALA A 13 -11.16 0.31 7.96
CA ALA A 13 -10.74 -0.91 8.65
C ALA A 13 -9.73 -0.60 9.75
N GLN A 14 -9.87 -1.29 10.88
CA GLN A 14 -8.92 -1.26 11.99
C GLN A 14 -8.03 -2.50 12.01
N HIS A 15 -8.47 -3.55 11.33
CA HIS A 15 -7.73 -4.79 11.20
C HIS A 15 -7.78 -5.30 9.76
N VAL A 16 -6.62 -5.70 9.21
CA VAL A 16 -6.50 -6.24 7.87
C VAL A 16 -5.63 -7.50 7.89
N ASP A 17 -6.22 -8.61 7.46
CA ASP A 17 -5.51 -9.89 7.27
C ASP A 17 -5.18 -10.11 5.81
N VAL A 18 -3.96 -10.56 5.53
CA VAL A 18 -3.50 -10.93 4.19
C VAL A 18 -3.05 -12.38 4.17
N LEU A 19 -3.76 -13.20 3.39
CA LEU A 19 -3.45 -14.61 3.23
C LEU A 19 -2.93 -14.86 1.82
N VAL A 20 -1.73 -15.44 1.72
CA VAL A 20 -1.04 -15.69 0.45
C VAL A 20 -0.76 -17.19 0.31
N VAL A 21 -1.17 -17.79 -0.80
CA VAL A 21 -0.88 -19.19 -1.13
C VAL A 21 -0.02 -19.24 -2.40
N ASP A 22 1.05 -20.05 -2.35
CA ASP A 22 2.02 -20.22 -3.45
C ASP A 22 2.55 -18.90 -4.00
N ALA A 23 2.94 -18.00 -3.10
CA ALA A 23 3.40 -16.66 -3.45
C ALA A 23 2.41 -15.88 -4.34
N GLY A 24 1.12 -16.07 -4.11
CA GLY A 24 0.04 -15.41 -4.84
C GLY A 24 -0.34 -16.04 -6.18
N LYS A 25 0.29 -17.13 -6.59
CA LYS A 25 -0.05 -17.85 -7.83
C LYS A 25 -1.36 -18.62 -7.70
N THR A 26 -1.59 -19.24 -6.54
CA THR A 26 -2.84 -19.93 -6.23
C THR A 26 -3.87 -18.96 -5.74
N SER A 27 -3.58 -18.19 -4.70
CA SER A 27 -4.50 -17.16 -4.19
C SER A 27 -3.82 -16.07 -3.39
N ILE A 28 -4.46 -14.90 -3.39
CA ILE A 28 -4.23 -13.83 -2.43
C ILE A 28 -5.60 -13.41 -1.91
N GLN A 29 -5.75 -13.45 -0.59
CA GLN A 29 -6.97 -13.01 0.08
C GLN A 29 -6.65 -11.84 1.01
N VAL A 30 -7.49 -10.81 0.98
CA VAL A 30 -7.45 -9.67 1.89
C VAL A 30 -8.78 -9.62 2.62
N ILE A 31 -8.72 -9.63 3.94
CA ILE A 31 -9.88 -9.59 4.83
C ILE A 31 -9.76 -8.33 5.66
N ASP A 32 -10.83 -7.55 5.74
CA ASP A 32 -10.91 -6.34 6.53
C ASP A 32 -12.19 -6.29 7.37
N ASP A 33 -12.15 -5.54 8.47
CA ASP A 33 -13.26 -5.26 9.36
C ASP A 33 -13.93 -3.90 9.11
N GLY A 34 -13.71 -3.33 7.93
CA GLY A 34 -14.24 -2.03 7.53
C GLY A 34 -15.77 -1.98 7.44
N LYS A 35 -16.30 -0.94 6.81
CA LYS A 35 -17.75 -0.72 6.71
C LYS A 35 -18.52 -1.77 5.90
N GLY A 36 -17.83 -2.59 5.11
CA GLY A 36 -18.46 -3.51 4.17
C GLY A 36 -19.15 -2.80 2.99
N MET A 37 -19.91 -3.57 2.22
CA MET A 37 -20.66 -3.09 1.05
C MET A 37 -22.06 -3.69 1.04
N SER A 38 -23.02 -2.92 0.50
CA SER A 38 -24.35 -3.45 0.17
C SER A 38 -24.25 -4.44 -1.00
N GLU A 39 -25.29 -5.23 -1.21
CA GLU A 39 -25.38 -6.16 -2.34
C GLU A 39 -25.17 -5.45 -3.69
N THR A 40 -25.76 -4.28 -3.87
CA THR A 40 -25.64 -3.46 -5.09
C THR A 40 -24.21 -2.90 -5.22
N ASP A 41 -23.63 -2.35 -4.14
CA ASP A 41 -22.29 -1.79 -4.16
C ASP A 41 -21.23 -2.86 -4.42
N ALA A 42 -21.40 -4.06 -3.85
CA ALA A 42 -20.52 -5.20 -4.10
C ALA A 42 -20.43 -5.52 -5.60
N ARG A 43 -21.55 -5.51 -6.30
CA ARG A 43 -21.60 -5.74 -7.75
C ARG A 43 -21.00 -4.58 -8.52
N LEU A 44 -21.39 -3.36 -8.21
CA LEU A 44 -20.90 -2.15 -8.87
C LEU A 44 -19.39 -1.96 -8.69
N SER A 45 -18.80 -2.45 -7.60
CA SER A 45 -17.37 -2.31 -7.33
C SER A 45 -16.46 -2.95 -8.41
N PHE A 46 -16.98 -3.87 -9.19
CA PHE A 46 -16.29 -4.52 -10.32
C PHE A 46 -16.61 -3.92 -11.69
N GLU A 47 -17.49 -2.94 -11.76
CA GLU A 47 -17.75 -2.21 -13.02
C GLU A 47 -16.65 -1.17 -13.26
N ARG A 48 -16.33 -0.94 -14.55
CA ARG A 48 -15.36 0.08 -14.92
C ARG A 48 -15.92 1.47 -14.62
N HIS A 49 -15.07 2.34 -14.09
CA HIS A 49 -15.42 3.72 -13.71
C HIS A 49 -16.41 3.84 -12.55
N ALA A 50 -16.80 2.74 -11.92
CA ALA A 50 -17.58 2.79 -10.69
C ALA A 50 -16.68 3.24 -9.53
N THR A 51 -16.85 4.47 -9.07
CA THR A 51 -16.17 5.00 -7.88
C THR A 51 -17.11 5.87 -7.08
N SER A 52 -17.20 5.62 -5.78
CA SER A 52 -17.90 6.49 -4.83
C SER A 52 -17.01 7.63 -4.32
N LYS A 53 -15.73 7.65 -4.72
CA LYS A 53 -14.68 8.52 -4.14
C LYS A 53 -14.46 9.81 -4.94
N ILE A 54 -14.99 9.91 -6.17
CA ILE A 54 -14.91 11.11 -7.02
C ILE A 54 -16.32 11.38 -7.55
N ARG A 55 -16.86 12.54 -7.25
CA ARG A 55 -18.15 13.04 -7.74
C ARG A 55 -17.99 14.22 -8.68
N GLU A 56 -16.96 15.03 -8.47
CA GLU A 56 -16.67 16.24 -9.25
C GLU A 56 -15.20 16.30 -9.67
N ALA A 57 -14.90 17.07 -10.72
CA ALA A 57 -13.54 17.25 -11.22
C ALA A 57 -12.60 17.87 -10.14
N ALA A 58 -13.14 18.65 -9.23
CA ALA A 58 -12.41 19.24 -8.11
C ALA A 58 -11.88 18.18 -7.12
N ASP A 59 -12.58 17.05 -6.96
CA ASP A 59 -12.17 15.95 -6.08
C ASP A 59 -10.84 15.33 -6.52
N LEU A 60 -10.50 15.43 -7.81
CA LEU A 60 -9.22 14.97 -8.35
C LEU A 60 -8.00 15.71 -7.76
N PHE A 61 -8.19 16.95 -7.36
CA PHE A 61 -7.14 17.80 -6.78
C PHE A 61 -7.08 17.72 -5.25
N ALA A 62 -8.13 17.20 -4.61
CA ALA A 62 -8.26 17.06 -3.15
C ALA A 62 -8.21 15.61 -2.67
N LEU A 63 -7.50 14.72 -3.40
CA LEU A 63 -7.50 13.29 -3.13
C LEU A 63 -6.82 12.93 -1.81
N HIS A 64 -7.64 12.64 -0.80
CA HIS A 64 -7.21 12.04 0.46
C HIS A 64 -7.28 10.50 0.45
N THR A 65 -7.88 9.90 -0.60
CA THR A 65 -8.03 8.45 -0.75
C THR A 65 -6.94 7.85 -1.63
N MET A 66 -6.46 6.65 -1.29
CA MET A 66 -5.42 5.97 -2.07
C MET A 66 -5.92 5.46 -3.43
N GLY A 67 -7.21 5.07 -3.54
CA GLY A 67 -7.85 4.61 -4.78
C GLY A 67 -8.93 5.57 -5.27
N PHE A 68 -8.90 5.98 -6.55
CA PHE A 68 -9.88 6.93 -7.11
C PHE A 68 -10.39 6.62 -8.54
N ARG A 69 -9.74 5.75 -9.31
CA ARG A 69 -10.11 5.51 -10.72
C ARG A 69 -11.25 4.51 -10.94
N GLY A 70 -11.66 3.74 -9.93
CA GLY A 70 -12.73 2.74 -10.06
C GLY A 70 -12.42 1.58 -11.02
N GLU A 71 -11.16 1.33 -11.38
CA GLU A 71 -10.78 0.35 -12.41
C GLU A 71 -10.00 -0.86 -11.84
N ALA A 72 -9.59 -0.80 -10.58
CA ALA A 72 -8.67 -1.80 -10.02
C ALA A 72 -9.31 -3.18 -9.93
N LEU A 73 -10.47 -3.28 -9.30
CA LEU A 73 -11.19 -4.54 -9.12
C LEU A 73 -11.65 -5.12 -10.45
N ALA A 74 -12.14 -4.27 -11.36
CA ALA A 74 -12.51 -4.67 -12.73
C ALA A 74 -11.30 -5.27 -13.48
N SER A 75 -10.12 -4.66 -13.35
CA SER A 75 -8.90 -5.15 -14.00
C SER A 75 -8.42 -6.48 -13.41
N ILE A 76 -8.56 -6.69 -12.10
CA ILE A 76 -8.23 -7.96 -11.43
C ILE A 76 -9.23 -9.04 -11.88
N ALA A 77 -10.53 -8.75 -11.83
CA ALA A 77 -11.58 -9.68 -12.21
C ALA A 77 -11.48 -10.12 -13.68
N ALA A 78 -10.92 -9.27 -14.55
CA ALA A 78 -10.71 -9.60 -15.96
C ALA A 78 -9.69 -10.75 -16.18
N VAL A 79 -8.75 -10.94 -15.25
CA VAL A 79 -7.64 -11.89 -15.42
C VAL A 79 -7.53 -12.92 -14.30
N ALA A 80 -8.49 -12.95 -13.38
CA ALA A 80 -8.51 -13.83 -12.24
C ALA A 80 -9.93 -14.36 -11.95
N GLN A 81 -10.02 -15.32 -11.05
CA GLN A 81 -11.25 -15.71 -10.38
C GLN A 81 -11.29 -14.97 -9.05
N VAL A 82 -12.39 -14.25 -8.81
CA VAL A 82 -12.55 -13.43 -7.60
C VAL A 82 -13.77 -13.90 -6.82
N GLU A 83 -13.59 -14.08 -5.53
CA GLU A 83 -14.66 -14.29 -4.57
C GLU A 83 -14.65 -13.12 -3.59
N LEU A 84 -15.73 -12.36 -3.55
CA LEU A 84 -15.97 -11.30 -2.58
C LEU A 84 -17.03 -11.76 -1.61
N ARG A 85 -16.76 -11.64 -0.31
CA ARG A 85 -17.76 -11.72 0.75
C ARG A 85 -17.75 -10.41 1.50
N THR A 86 -18.92 -9.82 1.68
CA THR A 86 -19.01 -8.52 2.35
C THR A 86 -20.32 -8.38 3.11
N ARG A 87 -20.28 -7.68 4.23
CA ARG A 87 -21.44 -7.39 5.05
C ARG A 87 -21.31 -6.01 5.71
N MET A 88 -22.35 -5.23 5.62
CA MET A 88 -22.45 -3.95 6.35
C MET A 88 -22.82 -4.18 7.82
N GLU A 89 -22.49 -3.22 8.64
CA GLU A 89 -22.93 -3.21 10.04
C GLU A 89 -24.46 -3.14 10.13
N GLY A 90 -25.06 -3.93 11.02
CA GLY A 90 -26.51 -4.00 11.20
C GLY A 90 -27.25 -4.94 10.25
N GLU A 91 -26.61 -5.49 9.22
CA GLU A 91 -27.19 -6.52 8.36
C GLU A 91 -27.02 -7.93 8.99
N GLU A 92 -28.04 -8.78 8.91
CA GLU A 92 -27.97 -10.17 9.40
C GLU A 92 -27.13 -11.05 8.48
N LEU A 93 -27.31 -10.88 7.17
CA LEU A 93 -26.59 -11.61 6.13
C LEU A 93 -25.78 -10.65 5.28
N GLY A 94 -24.65 -11.11 4.82
CA GLY A 94 -23.83 -10.44 3.81
C GLY A 94 -24.09 -11.02 2.42
N THR A 95 -23.31 -10.54 1.48
CA THR A 95 -23.34 -10.95 0.07
C THR A 95 -22.06 -11.68 -0.29
N MET A 96 -22.18 -12.84 -0.95
CA MET A 96 -21.08 -13.49 -1.65
C MET A 96 -21.26 -13.25 -3.16
N LEU A 97 -20.21 -12.75 -3.81
CA LEU A 97 -20.15 -12.49 -5.24
C LEU A 97 -18.96 -13.27 -5.82
N THR A 98 -19.21 -14.07 -6.85
CA THR A 98 -18.20 -14.81 -7.59
C THR A 98 -18.08 -14.29 -9.01
N ILE A 99 -16.84 -14.00 -9.45
CA ILE A 99 -16.55 -13.44 -10.77
C ILE A 99 -15.39 -14.22 -11.39
N SER A 100 -15.49 -14.54 -12.65
CA SER A 100 -14.43 -15.21 -13.41
C SER A 100 -14.29 -14.53 -14.78
N GLY A 101 -13.10 -13.98 -15.08
CA GLY A 101 -12.83 -13.32 -16.35
C GLY A 101 -13.83 -12.20 -16.71
N SER A 102 -14.14 -11.34 -15.74
CA SER A 102 -15.14 -10.24 -15.82
C SER A 102 -16.61 -10.68 -15.88
N LYS A 103 -16.92 -11.97 -15.79
CA LYS A 103 -18.31 -12.45 -15.78
C LYS A 103 -18.72 -12.77 -14.34
N VAL A 104 -19.83 -12.24 -13.90
CA VAL A 104 -20.48 -12.62 -12.64
C VAL A 104 -21.05 -14.03 -12.83
N GLU A 105 -20.56 -14.97 -12.04
CA GLU A 105 -20.99 -16.37 -12.04
C GLU A 105 -22.09 -16.63 -11.02
N GLY A 106 -22.07 -15.90 -9.91
CA GLY A 106 -23.06 -16.05 -8.84
C GLY A 106 -23.06 -14.88 -7.89
N GLN A 107 -24.23 -14.65 -7.30
CA GLN A 107 -24.43 -13.70 -6.22
C GLN A 107 -25.46 -14.29 -5.27
N GLU A 108 -25.11 -14.45 -4.00
CA GLU A 108 -25.97 -15.09 -3.01
C GLU A 108 -25.81 -14.48 -1.62
N ALA A 109 -26.83 -14.59 -0.80
CA ALA A 109 -26.76 -14.20 0.60
C ALA A 109 -25.91 -15.20 1.38
N VAL A 110 -25.03 -14.72 2.24
CA VAL A 110 -24.11 -15.57 3.02
C VAL A 110 -23.93 -15.03 4.43
N SER A 111 -23.75 -15.93 5.39
CA SER A 111 -23.31 -15.53 6.72
C SER A 111 -21.81 -15.24 6.69
N CYS A 112 -21.41 -14.00 6.97
CA CYS A 112 -20.02 -13.58 7.07
C CYS A 112 -19.84 -12.47 8.10
N PRO A 113 -18.62 -12.24 8.63
CA PRO A 113 -18.34 -11.10 9.49
C PRO A 113 -18.62 -9.76 8.79
N LYS A 114 -18.79 -8.69 9.57
CA LYS A 114 -18.78 -7.30 9.09
C LYS A 114 -17.45 -7.02 8.39
N GLY A 115 -17.47 -6.23 7.33
CA GLY A 115 -16.30 -5.88 6.54
C GLY A 115 -16.29 -6.54 5.18
N SER A 116 -15.11 -6.75 4.61
CA SER A 116 -14.99 -7.38 3.30
C SER A 116 -13.86 -8.40 3.25
N SER A 117 -14.05 -9.44 2.46
CA SER A 117 -13.06 -10.46 2.15
C SER A 117 -12.96 -10.62 0.64
N PHE A 118 -11.85 -10.16 0.07
CA PHE A 118 -11.53 -10.31 -1.33
C PHE A 118 -10.53 -11.45 -1.53
N CYS A 119 -10.95 -12.52 -2.17
CA CYS A 119 -10.09 -13.65 -2.52
C CYS A 119 -9.87 -13.69 -4.03
N VAL A 120 -8.66 -13.41 -4.48
CA VAL A 120 -8.22 -13.48 -5.87
C VAL A 120 -7.53 -14.81 -6.09
N LYS A 121 -8.07 -15.65 -6.96
CA LYS A 121 -7.60 -17.01 -7.24
C LYS A 121 -7.12 -17.11 -8.70
N ASN A 122 -6.16 -18.00 -8.93
CA ASN A 122 -5.73 -18.38 -10.28
C ASN A 122 -5.40 -17.20 -11.19
N LEU A 123 -4.59 -16.26 -10.71
CA LEU A 123 -4.19 -15.07 -11.48
C LEU A 123 -3.66 -15.46 -12.86
N PHE A 124 -4.16 -14.77 -13.91
CA PHE A 124 -3.87 -15.03 -15.32
C PHE A 124 -4.34 -16.40 -15.84
N PHE A 125 -5.39 -17.00 -15.23
CA PHE A 125 -5.92 -18.29 -15.66
C PHE A 125 -6.35 -18.29 -17.14
N ASN A 126 -6.90 -17.16 -17.62
CA ASN A 126 -7.38 -16.94 -18.98
C ASN A 126 -6.35 -16.22 -19.90
N VAL A 127 -5.15 -15.94 -19.40
CA VAL A 127 -4.06 -15.29 -20.16
C VAL A 127 -2.77 -16.10 -20.02
N PRO A 128 -2.66 -17.28 -20.68
CA PRO A 128 -1.56 -18.21 -20.49
C PRO A 128 -0.18 -17.60 -20.73
N ALA A 129 -0.06 -16.65 -21.69
CA ALA A 129 1.16 -15.95 -21.96
C ALA A 129 1.66 -15.19 -20.72
N ARG A 130 0.77 -14.40 -20.06
CA ARG A 130 1.13 -13.67 -18.83
C ARG A 130 1.44 -14.61 -17.67
N ARG A 131 0.71 -15.73 -17.55
CA ARG A 131 0.97 -16.72 -16.50
C ARG A 131 2.38 -17.30 -16.59
N LYS A 132 2.92 -17.50 -17.81
CA LYS A 132 4.31 -17.98 -18.04
C LYS A 132 5.37 -16.95 -17.62
N PHE A 133 5.05 -15.66 -17.57
CA PHE A 133 5.96 -14.61 -17.13
C PHE A 133 5.98 -14.40 -15.61
N LEU A 134 5.16 -15.10 -14.82
CA LEU A 134 5.29 -15.11 -13.37
C LEU A 134 6.66 -15.68 -12.99
N LYS A 135 7.33 -14.97 -12.12
CA LYS A 135 8.70 -15.31 -11.68
C LYS A 135 8.67 -16.48 -10.67
N SER A 136 9.82 -16.79 -10.10
CA SER A 136 9.90 -17.79 -9.03
C SER A 136 9.04 -17.39 -7.83
N ASN A 137 8.59 -18.38 -7.03
CA ASN A 137 7.80 -18.09 -5.82
C ASN A 137 8.54 -17.16 -4.87
N GLN A 138 9.86 -17.30 -4.74
CA GLN A 138 10.66 -16.41 -3.92
C GLN A 138 10.60 -14.94 -4.40
N THR A 139 10.68 -14.73 -5.72
CA THR A 139 10.61 -13.38 -6.29
C THR A 139 9.21 -12.77 -6.15
N GLU A 140 8.16 -13.55 -6.45
CA GLU A 140 6.78 -13.07 -6.33
C GLU A 140 6.41 -12.77 -4.87
N LEU A 141 6.83 -13.63 -3.94
CA LEU A 141 6.63 -13.36 -2.51
C LEU A 141 7.37 -12.09 -2.07
N SER A 142 8.63 -11.91 -2.50
CA SER A 142 9.39 -10.70 -2.20
C SER A 142 8.69 -9.44 -2.71
N ASN A 143 8.09 -9.49 -3.90
CA ASN A 143 7.30 -8.38 -4.44
C ASN A 143 6.07 -8.10 -3.56
N ILE A 144 5.35 -9.15 -3.13
CA ILE A 144 4.17 -9.01 -2.25
C ILE A 144 4.59 -8.38 -0.92
N LEU A 145 5.69 -8.84 -0.31
CA LEU A 145 6.20 -8.31 0.95
C LEU A 145 6.61 -6.85 0.82
N THR A 146 7.29 -6.48 -0.26
CA THR A 146 7.67 -5.08 -0.53
C THR A 146 6.44 -4.16 -0.58
N GLU A 147 5.37 -4.61 -1.23
CA GLU A 147 4.14 -3.83 -1.30
C GLU A 147 3.36 -3.83 0.03
N PHE A 148 3.45 -4.92 0.79
CA PHE A 148 2.90 -4.97 2.14
C PHE A 148 3.63 -3.99 3.07
N GLU A 149 4.96 -3.97 3.04
CA GLU A 149 5.78 -3.02 3.81
C GLU A 149 5.37 -1.57 3.55
N ARG A 150 5.16 -1.19 2.28
CA ARG A 150 4.75 0.17 1.90
C ARG A 150 3.42 0.60 2.53
N ILE A 151 2.46 -0.31 2.62
CA ILE A 151 1.13 -0.02 3.17
C ILE A 151 1.17 0.05 4.69
N VAL A 152 1.81 -0.91 5.35
CA VAL A 152 1.83 -0.97 6.81
C VAL A 152 2.65 0.16 7.43
N LEU A 153 3.62 0.71 6.70
CA LEU A 153 4.45 1.84 7.15
C LEU A 153 3.68 3.18 7.13
N VAL A 154 2.68 3.35 6.30
CA VAL A 154 1.86 4.57 6.26
C VAL A 154 0.62 4.49 7.14
N ASN A 155 0.26 3.30 7.63
CA ASN A 155 -0.93 3.09 8.45
C ASN A 155 -0.56 2.37 9.76
N PRO A 156 0.28 2.99 10.60
CA PRO A 156 0.72 2.38 11.85
C PRO A 156 -0.43 2.17 12.86
N GLU A 157 -1.53 2.93 12.73
CA GLU A 157 -2.74 2.88 13.55
C GLU A 157 -3.67 1.69 13.20
N VAL A 158 -3.46 1.04 12.06
CA VAL A 158 -4.22 -0.15 11.65
C VAL A 158 -3.41 -1.40 11.99
N SER A 159 -4.04 -2.44 12.52
CA SER A 159 -3.37 -3.74 12.74
C SER A 159 -3.36 -4.56 11.46
N PHE A 160 -2.26 -5.25 11.22
CA PHE A 160 -2.08 -6.09 10.02
C PHE A 160 -1.51 -7.45 10.38
N THR A 161 -2.03 -8.50 9.74
CA THR A 161 -1.35 -9.80 9.68
C THR A 161 -1.03 -10.17 8.25
N LEU A 162 0.02 -10.96 8.04
CA LEU A 162 0.31 -11.59 6.76
C LEU A 162 0.73 -13.03 6.96
N HIS A 163 0.01 -13.93 6.29
CA HIS A 163 0.30 -15.37 6.29
C HIS A 163 0.70 -15.84 4.88
N HIS A 164 1.66 -16.73 4.79
CA HIS A 164 2.04 -17.39 3.56
C HIS A 164 2.04 -18.91 3.76
N ASN A 165 1.24 -19.62 2.98
CA ASN A 165 1.05 -21.07 3.09
C ASN A 165 0.73 -21.53 4.52
N GLY A 166 -0.11 -20.76 5.23
CA GLY A 166 -0.51 -21.03 6.62
C GLY A 166 0.49 -20.58 7.70
N ALA A 167 1.71 -20.20 7.34
CA ALA A 167 2.68 -19.65 8.28
C ALA A 167 2.51 -18.14 8.42
N GLU A 168 2.46 -17.65 9.66
CA GLU A 168 2.44 -16.21 9.96
C GLU A 168 3.82 -15.60 9.69
N LEU A 169 3.91 -14.65 8.75
CA LEU A 169 5.11 -13.89 8.45
C LEU A 169 5.15 -12.56 9.19
N PHE A 170 4.00 -11.92 9.35
CA PHE A 170 3.86 -10.67 10.09
C PHE A 170 2.61 -10.69 10.97
N ASN A 171 2.78 -10.11 12.17
CA ASN A 171 1.71 -9.77 13.09
C ASN A 171 2.05 -8.38 13.65
N LEU A 172 1.38 -7.37 13.13
CA LEU A 172 1.69 -5.97 13.34
C LEU A 172 0.49 -5.29 14.01
N PRO A 173 0.44 -5.22 15.35
CA PRO A 173 -0.63 -4.52 16.05
C PRO A 173 -0.62 -3.01 15.72
N ALA A 174 -1.74 -2.33 15.94
CA ALA A 174 -1.82 -0.87 15.87
C ALA A 174 -0.91 -0.24 16.92
N LEU A 175 0.08 0.52 16.47
CA LEU A 175 1.14 1.11 17.30
C LEU A 175 1.63 2.42 16.67
N GLN A 176 2.54 3.12 17.37
CA GLN A 176 3.21 4.29 16.80
C GLN A 176 4.16 3.89 15.67
N LEU A 177 4.45 4.82 14.75
CA LEU A 177 5.29 4.60 13.58
C LEU A 177 6.65 3.94 13.89
N ARG A 178 7.35 4.40 14.93
CA ARG A 178 8.65 3.82 15.31
C ARG A 178 8.54 2.34 15.67
N GLN A 179 7.49 1.98 16.39
CA GLN A 179 7.23 0.59 16.77
C GLN A 179 6.78 -0.24 15.55
N ARG A 180 6.04 0.36 14.60
CA ARG A 180 5.69 -0.26 13.34
C ARG A 180 6.93 -0.59 12.51
N ILE A 181 7.88 0.34 12.38
CA ILE A 181 9.17 0.10 11.69
C ILE A 181 9.93 -1.06 12.34
N MET A 182 9.96 -1.10 13.68
CA MET A 182 10.57 -2.23 14.41
C MET A 182 9.86 -3.56 14.17
N GLY A 183 8.53 -3.55 14.09
CA GLY A 183 7.73 -4.75 13.79
C GLY A 183 8.03 -5.31 12.40
N VAL A 184 8.27 -4.44 11.43
CA VAL A 184 8.55 -4.84 10.03
C VAL A 184 10.01 -5.27 9.83
N PHE A 185 10.98 -4.52 10.37
CA PHE A 185 12.40 -4.70 10.06
C PHE A 185 13.23 -5.25 11.23
N GLY A 186 12.59 -5.56 12.33
CA GLY A 186 13.22 -6.12 13.52
C GLY A 186 13.67 -5.05 14.53
N LYS A 187 13.85 -5.46 15.79
CA LYS A 187 14.13 -4.55 16.92
C LYS A 187 15.45 -3.78 16.78
N LYS A 188 16.43 -4.33 16.08
CA LYS A 188 17.75 -3.71 15.91
C LYS A 188 17.66 -2.33 15.26
N ILE A 189 16.74 -2.14 14.29
CA ILE A 189 16.59 -0.88 13.57
C ILE A 189 16.28 0.31 14.50
N ASN A 190 15.70 0.06 15.67
CA ASN A 190 15.41 1.11 16.65
C ASN A 190 16.66 1.88 17.12
N GLN A 191 17.76 1.18 17.26
CA GLN A 191 19.04 1.77 17.70
C GLN A 191 19.78 2.46 16.54
N GLU A 192 19.42 2.12 15.32
CA GLU A 192 20.02 2.61 14.08
C GLU A 192 19.40 3.93 13.60
N LEU A 193 18.24 4.35 14.13
CA LEU A 193 17.45 5.47 13.61
C LEU A 193 17.46 6.69 14.54
N LEU A 194 17.58 7.87 13.93
CA LEU A 194 17.34 9.19 14.51
C LEU A 194 15.98 9.71 14.03
N SER A 195 15.26 10.42 14.90
CA SER A 195 14.00 11.09 14.52
C SER A 195 14.29 12.37 13.73
N LEU A 196 13.44 12.62 12.74
CA LEU A 196 13.42 13.84 11.95
C LEU A 196 12.02 14.46 12.05
N ASP A 197 11.94 15.76 12.35
CA ASP A 197 10.69 16.53 12.30
C ASP A 197 11.05 17.98 11.97
N VAL A 198 10.71 18.41 10.76
CA VAL A 198 10.95 19.76 10.23
C VAL A 198 9.62 20.28 9.71
N ASP A 199 9.14 21.36 10.29
CA ASP A 199 7.91 22.02 9.88
C ASP A 199 8.22 23.37 9.23
N THR A 200 7.70 23.57 8.01
CA THR A 200 7.84 24.80 7.24
C THR A 200 6.49 25.23 6.68
N THR A 201 6.42 26.43 6.12
CA THR A 201 5.19 26.91 5.46
C THR A 201 4.84 26.15 4.18
N MET A 202 5.76 25.38 3.60
CA MET A 202 5.57 24.67 2.33
C MET A 202 5.35 23.17 2.52
N VAL A 203 6.05 22.58 3.49
CA VAL A 203 6.06 21.13 3.71
C VAL A 203 6.41 20.83 5.16
N ARG A 204 5.75 19.86 5.75
CA ARG A 204 6.23 19.19 6.95
C ARG A 204 6.94 17.91 6.55
N VAL A 205 8.16 17.74 7.03
CA VAL A 205 8.99 16.55 6.80
C VAL A 205 9.20 15.87 8.13
N SER A 206 8.74 14.65 8.28
CA SER A 206 8.85 13.89 9.52
C SER A 206 9.33 12.46 9.27
N GLY A 207 9.69 11.74 10.32
CA GLY A 207 10.08 10.35 10.24
C GLY A 207 11.43 10.03 10.85
N PHE A 208 12.23 9.21 10.15
CA PHE A 208 13.48 8.68 10.70
C PHE A 208 14.56 8.57 9.63
N VAL A 209 15.80 8.86 10.02
CA VAL A 209 17.00 8.68 9.20
C VAL A 209 18.01 7.81 9.95
N GLY A 210 18.80 7.04 9.22
CA GLY A 210 19.82 6.15 9.79
C GLY A 210 21.00 6.92 10.34
N LYS A 211 21.55 6.49 11.46
CA LYS A 211 22.84 6.98 11.95
C LYS A 211 23.96 6.67 10.95
N PRO A 212 24.95 7.56 10.76
CA PRO A 212 26.05 7.35 9.81
C PRO A 212 26.78 6.00 10.00
N GLU A 213 27.02 5.61 11.23
CA GLU A 213 27.70 4.35 11.57
C GLU A 213 26.90 3.09 11.19
N THR A 214 25.64 3.24 10.80
CA THR A 214 24.77 2.14 10.35
C THR A 214 24.67 2.03 8.84
N ALA A 215 25.44 2.85 8.10
CA ALA A 215 25.49 2.81 6.66
C ALA A 215 25.95 1.43 6.17
N ARG A 216 25.49 1.04 4.99
CA ARG A 216 25.79 -0.27 4.40
C ARG A 216 25.79 -0.23 2.87
N LYS A 217 26.61 -1.09 2.26
CA LYS A 217 26.71 -1.17 0.80
C LYS A 217 25.43 -1.71 0.13
N LYS A 218 24.66 -2.53 0.85
CA LYS A 218 23.41 -3.14 0.34
C LYS A 218 22.40 -3.31 1.47
N GLY A 219 21.11 -3.26 1.11
CA GLY A 219 20.01 -3.56 2.02
C GLY A 219 19.61 -2.39 2.93
N ALA A 220 20.04 -1.18 2.64
CA ALA A 220 19.47 0.02 3.27
C ALA A 220 17.97 0.11 2.98
N ARG A 221 17.18 0.43 3.99
CA ARG A 221 15.72 0.55 3.88
C ARG A 221 15.38 2.01 3.57
N GLN A 222 14.86 2.27 2.39
CA GLN A 222 14.71 3.63 1.87
C GLN A 222 13.28 3.87 1.40
N TYR A 223 12.53 4.64 2.19
CA TYR A 223 11.11 4.88 1.95
C TYR A 223 10.81 6.36 2.02
N PHE A 224 10.17 6.87 0.97
CA PHE A 224 9.51 8.16 0.95
C PHE A 224 8.00 7.98 0.87
N PHE A 225 7.29 8.78 1.64
CA PHE A 225 5.84 8.85 1.62
C PHE A 225 5.39 10.31 1.53
N VAL A 226 4.38 10.58 0.74
CA VAL A 226 3.75 11.91 0.64
C VAL A 226 2.25 11.76 0.79
N ASN A 227 1.67 12.47 1.76
CA ASN A 227 0.24 12.42 2.06
C ASN A 227 -0.29 10.97 2.11
N GLY A 228 0.41 10.06 2.80
CA GLY A 228 0.05 8.66 2.93
C GLY A 228 0.36 7.77 1.72
N ARG A 229 1.09 8.26 0.69
CA ARG A 229 1.46 7.48 -0.49
C ARG A 229 2.94 7.21 -0.57
N TYR A 230 3.31 5.97 -0.86
CA TYR A 230 4.69 5.65 -1.21
C TYR A 230 5.09 6.33 -2.52
N MET A 231 6.28 6.93 -2.53
CA MET A 231 6.87 7.49 -3.74
C MET A 231 8.32 7.08 -3.93
N ARG A 232 8.76 7.15 -5.18
CA ARG A 232 10.16 7.12 -5.57
C ARG A 232 10.53 8.50 -6.06
N HIS A 233 11.57 9.09 -5.48
CA HIS A 233 12.02 10.42 -5.86
C HIS A 233 13.55 10.45 -5.91
N PRO A 234 14.18 10.16 -7.07
CA PRO A 234 15.62 10.09 -7.21
C PRO A 234 16.32 11.37 -6.79
N TYR A 235 15.73 12.53 -7.07
CA TYR A 235 16.27 13.83 -6.69
C TYR A 235 16.30 14.02 -5.16
N PHE A 236 15.24 13.63 -4.44
CA PHE A 236 15.24 13.68 -2.97
C PHE A 236 16.14 12.61 -2.36
N HIS A 237 16.21 11.43 -2.98
CA HIS A 237 17.19 10.43 -2.57
C HIS A 237 18.62 10.98 -2.64
N LYS A 238 18.95 11.68 -3.73
CA LYS A 238 20.25 12.34 -3.86
C LYS A 238 20.47 13.37 -2.76
N ALA A 239 19.49 14.22 -2.43
CA ALA A 239 19.61 15.19 -1.35
C ALA A 239 20.00 14.54 -0.01
N ILE A 240 19.31 13.44 0.36
CA ILE A 240 19.65 12.68 1.57
C ILE A 240 21.08 12.14 1.48
N MET A 241 21.49 11.58 0.34
CA MET A 241 22.82 11.00 0.21
C MET A 241 23.91 12.07 0.24
N ASP A 242 23.66 13.26 -0.35
CA ASP A 242 24.58 14.40 -0.31
C ASP A 242 24.76 14.93 1.13
N ALA A 243 23.70 14.96 1.96
CA ALA A 243 23.79 15.30 3.38
C ALA A 243 24.71 14.30 4.17
N TYR A 244 24.80 13.06 3.72
CA TYR A 244 25.65 12.04 4.33
C TYR A 244 27.05 11.91 3.67
N GLU A 245 27.38 12.67 2.63
CA GLU A 245 28.57 12.45 1.81
C GLU A 245 29.87 12.41 2.62
N GLN A 246 29.98 13.28 3.63
CA GLN A 246 31.18 13.35 4.51
C GLN A 246 31.08 12.45 5.76
N LEU A 247 29.93 11.83 5.99
CA LEU A 247 29.64 11.06 7.22
C LEU A 247 29.71 9.57 7.01
N VAL A 248 29.60 9.09 5.76
CA VAL A 248 29.57 7.66 5.44
C VAL A 248 30.61 7.30 4.38
N PRO A 249 31.13 6.05 4.38
CA PRO A 249 32.05 5.59 3.36
C PRO A 249 31.45 5.65 1.94
N VAL A 250 32.28 5.91 0.95
CA VAL A 250 31.87 5.98 -0.46
C VAL A 250 31.19 4.68 -0.90
N GLY A 251 30.02 4.81 -1.50
CA GLY A 251 29.21 3.68 -1.98
C GLY A 251 28.37 2.99 -0.90
N GLU A 252 28.36 3.49 0.32
CA GLU A 252 27.44 3.05 1.37
C GLU A 252 26.22 3.97 1.44
N GLN A 253 25.11 3.42 1.95
CA GLN A 253 23.81 4.09 2.02
C GLN A 253 23.21 3.94 3.40
N VAL A 254 22.50 4.97 3.85
CA VAL A 254 21.74 4.94 5.09
C VAL A 254 20.28 4.54 4.84
N SER A 255 19.65 3.98 5.86
CA SER A 255 18.20 3.75 5.85
C SER A 255 17.47 5.05 6.17
N TYR A 256 16.30 5.25 5.56
CA TYR A 256 15.42 6.36 5.91
C TYR A 256 13.96 6.00 5.69
N PHE A 257 13.09 6.62 6.49
CA PHE A 257 11.63 6.53 6.46
C PHE A 257 11.10 7.95 6.58
N ILE A 258 10.90 8.63 5.45
CA ILE A 258 10.60 10.06 5.41
C ILE A 258 9.19 10.28 4.88
N TYR A 259 8.43 11.06 5.62
CA TYR A 259 7.03 11.38 5.40
C TYR A 259 6.90 12.88 5.11
N PHE A 260 6.27 13.18 3.98
CA PHE A 260 5.98 14.55 3.56
C PHE A 260 4.48 14.80 3.72
N GLU A 261 4.13 15.84 4.44
CA GLU A 261 2.79 16.41 4.46
C GLU A 261 2.83 17.72 3.67
N VAL A 262 2.09 17.75 2.57
CA VAL A 262 2.10 18.85 1.58
C VAL A 262 0.66 19.16 1.20
N ASN A 263 0.37 20.44 0.90
CA ASN A 263 -0.92 20.78 0.31
C ASN A 263 -1.11 19.97 -0.99
N PRO A 264 -2.20 19.20 -1.14
CA PRO A 264 -2.45 18.41 -2.35
C PRO A 264 -2.43 19.22 -3.65
N ALA A 265 -2.75 20.52 -3.59
CA ALA A 265 -2.69 21.43 -4.75
C ALA A 265 -1.26 21.66 -5.28
N ASN A 266 -0.24 21.45 -4.44
CA ASN A 266 1.17 21.70 -4.77
C ASN A 266 1.90 20.43 -5.26
N ILE A 267 1.18 19.33 -5.49
CA ILE A 267 1.73 18.07 -5.98
C ILE A 267 0.92 17.53 -7.15
N ASP A 268 1.59 16.93 -8.14
CA ASP A 268 0.95 16.12 -9.18
C ASP A 268 1.30 14.64 -9.00
N VAL A 269 0.28 13.84 -8.72
CA VAL A 269 0.39 12.38 -8.51
C VAL A 269 0.06 11.58 -9.77
N ASN A 270 -0.33 12.24 -10.87
CA ASN A 270 -0.89 11.60 -12.05
C ASN A 270 0.13 11.37 -13.18
N ILE A 271 1.41 11.49 -12.88
CA ILE A 271 2.50 11.46 -13.87
C ILE A 271 2.75 10.03 -14.38
N HIS A 272 2.63 9.01 -13.52
CA HIS A 272 2.93 7.61 -13.88
C HIS A 272 1.76 6.68 -13.56
N PRO A 273 1.51 5.63 -14.39
CA PRO A 273 0.43 4.65 -14.15
C PRO A 273 0.49 3.96 -12.78
N THR A 274 1.70 3.76 -12.24
CA THR A 274 1.90 3.15 -10.91
C THR A 274 1.75 4.16 -9.77
N LYS A 275 1.60 5.47 -10.07
CA LYS A 275 1.49 6.57 -9.09
C LYS A 275 2.63 6.62 -8.06
N THR A 276 3.79 6.09 -8.40
CA THR A 276 4.98 6.09 -7.52
C THR A 276 5.90 7.27 -7.80
N GLU A 277 5.70 7.98 -8.91
CA GLU A 277 6.39 9.21 -9.25
C GLU A 277 5.45 10.37 -9.00
N ILE A 278 5.89 11.32 -8.20
CA ILE A 278 5.12 12.50 -7.78
C ILE A 278 5.97 13.71 -8.05
N LYS A 279 5.38 14.73 -8.65
CA LYS A 279 6.03 16.01 -8.91
C LYS A 279 5.56 17.03 -7.89
N PHE A 280 6.50 17.73 -7.31
CA PHE A 280 6.23 18.82 -6.37
C PHE A 280 6.40 20.18 -7.08
N GLU A 281 5.60 21.14 -6.73
CA GLU A 281 5.72 22.49 -7.28
C GLU A 281 7.08 23.13 -6.92
N ASN A 282 7.59 22.89 -5.71
CA ASN A 282 8.80 23.49 -5.16
C ASN A 282 9.88 22.44 -4.81
N GLU A 283 10.22 21.55 -5.75
CA GLU A 283 11.20 20.46 -5.52
C GLU A 283 12.56 20.96 -5.03
N GLN A 284 13.03 22.10 -5.53
CA GLN A 284 14.33 22.67 -5.15
C GLN A 284 14.36 23.11 -3.69
N ALA A 285 13.28 23.71 -3.19
CA ALA A 285 13.18 24.11 -1.78
C ALA A 285 13.13 22.90 -0.85
N ILE A 286 12.37 21.86 -1.21
CA ILE A 286 12.32 20.60 -0.46
C ILE A 286 13.69 19.91 -0.46
N TRP A 287 14.39 19.95 -1.59
CA TRP A 287 15.74 19.41 -1.70
C TRP A 287 16.69 20.08 -0.71
N GLN A 288 16.64 21.42 -0.59
CA GLN A 288 17.48 22.16 0.38
C GLN A 288 17.18 21.77 1.84
N ILE A 289 15.90 21.55 2.17
CA ILE A 289 15.50 21.07 3.51
C ILE A 289 16.07 19.67 3.80
N LEU A 290 16.10 18.80 2.79
CA LEU A 290 16.61 17.42 2.95
C LEU A 290 18.14 17.35 2.96
N ALA A 291 18.83 18.32 2.35
CA ALA A 291 20.29 18.37 2.27
C ALA A 291 20.95 19.11 3.45
N ALA A 292 20.16 19.81 4.27
CA ALA A 292 20.61 20.53 5.45
C ALA A 292 20.70 19.59 6.68
#